data_ec7877e126a4120ee91c6323bdee4185
#
_entry.id   ec7877e126a4120ee91c6323bdee4185
#
_cell.length_a   1.000
_cell.length_b   1.000
_cell.length_c   1.000
_cell.angle_alpha   90.00
_cell.angle_beta   90.00
_cell.angle_gamma   90.00
#
_symmetry.space_group_name_H-M   'P 1'
#
loop_
_entity.id
_entity.type
_entity.pdbx_description
1 polymer ?
#
loop_
_entity_poly.entity_id
_entity_poly.type
_entity_poly.pdbx_seq_one_letter_code
_entity_poly.pdbx_strand_id
1 'polypeptide(L)'
;NTYAYGSRLIAMVGLEDVVVVETPDAVLVGHRDRIQEVKDVVGRIKADGRSEATWHRKVYRPWGAYDSIDMGHRHQVKRITVKPGAVLSLQMHHHRAEHWIVVSGTAEVTRGEEVLLLTENQSTYIPLGVTHRLRNPGKLPLELIEVQSG
;
A
#
# COMPACT_ATOMS: atom_id res chain seq x y z
N ASN A 1 -24.36 -23.02 5.13
CA ASN A 1 -23.44 -22.46 4.12
C ASN A 1 -22.74 -21.22 4.66
N THR A 2 -21.49 -21.38 5.10
CA THR A 2 -20.66 -20.30 5.61
C THR A 2 -19.56 -20.01 4.59
N TYR A 3 -19.26 -18.72 4.37
CA TYR A 3 -18.22 -18.25 3.43
C TYR A 3 -17.19 -17.41 4.17
N ALA A 4 -15.90 -17.63 3.91
CA ALA A 4 -14.81 -16.80 4.40
C ALA A 4 -13.84 -16.48 3.29
N TYR A 5 -13.42 -15.23 3.24
CA TYR A 5 -12.40 -14.70 2.35
C TYR A 5 -11.48 -13.75 3.10
N GLY A 6 -10.18 -13.94 2.98
CA GLY A 6 -9.17 -13.07 3.60
C GLY A 6 -7.76 -13.59 3.36
N SER A 7 -6.78 -12.73 3.65
CA SER A 7 -5.34 -13.05 3.56
C SER A 7 -4.79 -13.65 4.85
N ARG A 8 -5.43 -13.40 5.99
CA ARG A 8 -5.10 -13.99 7.29
C ARG A 8 -5.77 -15.35 7.46
N LEU A 9 -5.22 -16.17 8.35
CA LEU A 9 -5.89 -17.39 8.77
C LEU A 9 -7.20 -17.03 9.47
N ILE A 10 -8.33 -17.50 8.94
CA ILE A 10 -9.66 -17.33 9.51
C ILE A 10 -10.11 -18.69 10.03
N ALA A 11 -10.27 -18.84 11.33
CA ALA A 11 -10.86 -20.01 11.96
C ALA A 11 -12.30 -19.70 12.38
N MET A 12 -13.23 -20.53 11.96
CA MET A 12 -14.65 -20.39 12.29
C MET A 12 -15.14 -21.67 12.95
N VAL A 13 -15.81 -21.56 14.10
CA VAL A 13 -16.31 -22.70 14.87
C VAL A 13 -17.78 -22.47 15.23
N GLY A 14 -18.63 -23.42 14.90
CA GLY A 14 -20.05 -23.40 15.29
C GLY A 14 -20.89 -22.30 14.66
N LEU A 15 -20.47 -21.77 13.50
CA LEU A 15 -21.18 -20.72 12.77
C LEU A 15 -21.92 -21.29 11.56
N GLU A 16 -23.17 -20.88 11.39
CA GLU A 16 -23.99 -21.21 10.23
C GLU A 16 -24.42 -19.94 9.50
N ASP A 17 -24.48 -20.00 8.16
CA ASP A 17 -24.94 -18.93 7.27
C ASP A 17 -24.26 -17.57 7.51
N VAL A 18 -22.97 -17.60 7.84
CA VAL A 18 -22.15 -16.42 8.07
C VAL A 18 -21.23 -16.15 6.88
N VAL A 19 -21.11 -14.90 6.53
CA VAL A 19 -20.12 -14.37 5.59
C VAL A 19 -19.06 -13.60 6.36
N VAL A 20 -17.81 -13.98 6.18
CA VAL A 20 -16.63 -13.26 6.71
C VAL A 20 -15.79 -12.80 5.53
N VAL A 21 -15.56 -11.49 5.43
CA VAL A 21 -14.66 -10.90 4.44
C VAL A 21 -13.63 -10.06 5.16
N GLU A 22 -12.37 -10.46 5.03
CA GLU A 22 -11.23 -9.74 5.60
C GLU A 22 -10.45 -9.08 4.46
N THR A 23 -10.18 -7.81 4.65
CA THR A 23 -9.25 -7.01 3.84
C THR A 23 -8.17 -6.42 4.75
N PRO A 24 -7.06 -5.87 4.22
CA PRO A 24 -6.05 -5.21 5.06
C PRO A 24 -6.61 -4.08 5.95
N ASP A 25 -7.77 -3.52 5.59
CA ASP A 25 -8.34 -2.33 6.23
C ASP A 25 -9.47 -2.65 7.21
N ALA A 26 -10.22 -3.74 6.96
CA ALA A 26 -11.42 -4.04 7.72
C ALA A 26 -11.79 -5.53 7.68
N VAL A 27 -12.58 -5.94 8.64
CA VAL A 27 -13.23 -7.26 8.66
C VAL A 27 -14.73 -7.05 8.68
N LEU A 28 -15.43 -7.61 7.71
CA LEU A 28 -16.88 -7.70 7.67
C LEU A 28 -17.31 -9.08 8.17
N VAL A 29 -18.19 -9.13 9.13
CA VAL A 29 -18.87 -10.35 9.57
C VAL A 29 -20.38 -10.08 9.54
N GLY A 30 -21.13 -10.94 8.87
CA GLY A 30 -22.56 -10.77 8.77
C GLY A 30 -23.29 -12.07 8.44
N HIS A 31 -24.56 -12.16 8.81
CA HIS A 31 -25.42 -13.24 8.38
C HIS A 31 -25.69 -13.11 6.88
N ARG A 32 -25.67 -14.23 6.16
CA ARG A 32 -25.80 -14.26 4.70
C ARG A 32 -27.02 -13.53 4.19
N ASP A 33 -28.18 -13.73 4.85
CA ASP A 33 -29.46 -13.14 4.43
C ASP A 33 -29.56 -11.64 4.76
N ARG A 34 -28.64 -11.11 5.58
CA ARG A 34 -28.59 -9.69 5.99
C ARG A 34 -27.39 -8.93 5.42
N ILE A 35 -26.61 -9.56 4.57
CA ILE A 35 -25.35 -8.95 4.07
C ILE A 35 -25.59 -7.64 3.27
N GLN A 36 -26.79 -7.44 2.75
CA GLN A 36 -27.15 -6.19 2.07
C GLN A 36 -27.15 -4.95 2.99
N GLU A 37 -27.29 -5.16 4.30
CA GLU A 37 -27.24 -4.07 5.30
C GLU A 37 -25.81 -3.48 5.44
N VAL A 38 -24.80 -4.09 4.84
CA VAL A 38 -23.44 -3.51 4.77
C VAL A 38 -23.43 -2.08 4.22
N LYS A 39 -24.40 -1.73 3.36
CA LYS A 39 -24.55 -0.37 2.81
C LYS A 39 -24.79 0.67 3.92
N ASP A 40 -25.60 0.31 4.92
CA ASP A 40 -25.91 1.21 6.05
C ASP A 40 -24.69 1.37 6.97
N VAL A 41 -23.94 0.26 7.18
CA VAL A 41 -22.68 0.29 7.93
C VAL A 41 -21.67 1.20 7.24
N VAL A 42 -21.49 1.07 5.92
CA VAL A 42 -20.60 1.94 5.13
C VAL A 42 -21.05 3.40 5.20
N GLY A 43 -22.38 3.65 5.17
CA GLY A 43 -22.95 5.00 5.34
C GLY A 43 -22.56 5.62 6.68
N ARG A 44 -22.64 4.87 7.78
CA ARG A 44 -22.23 5.31 9.12
C ARG A 44 -20.72 5.59 9.20
N ILE A 45 -19.89 4.67 8.70
CA ILE A 45 -18.44 4.85 8.68
C ILE A 45 -18.05 6.12 7.94
N LYS A 46 -18.73 6.44 6.82
CA LYS A 46 -18.53 7.70 6.06
C LYS A 46 -18.97 8.92 6.86
N ALA A 47 -20.13 8.84 7.52
CA ALA A 47 -20.66 9.94 8.35
C ALA A 47 -19.73 10.24 9.53
N ASP A 48 -19.10 9.22 10.10
CA ASP A 48 -18.12 9.33 11.19
C ASP A 48 -16.74 9.82 10.70
N GLY A 49 -16.57 10.08 9.41
CA GLY A 49 -15.32 10.57 8.82
C GLY A 49 -14.16 9.57 8.87
N ARG A 50 -14.46 8.29 9.04
CA ARG A 50 -13.43 7.25 9.14
C ARG A 50 -12.81 6.96 7.77
N SER A 51 -11.49 6.84 7.76
CA SER A 51 -10.70 6.64 6.54
C SER A 51 -10.98 5.31 5.83
N GLU A 52 -11.39 4.27 6.55
CA GLU A 52 -11.64 2.93 6.03
C GLU A 52 -12.77 2.88 4.98
N ALA A 53 -13.64 3.88 4.98
CA ALA A 53 -14.70 4.01 3.98
C ALA A 53 -14.23 4.59 2.64
N THR A 54 -13.05 5.25 2.60
CA THR A 54 -12.57 6.02 1.45
C THR A 54 -11.16 5.67 1.01
N TRP A 55 -10.32 5.22 1.91
CA TRP A 55 -8.91 4.92 1.64
C TRP A 55 -8.61 3.45 1.87
N HIS A 56 -8.11 2.79 0.84
CA HIS A 56 -7.59 1.43 0.97
C HIS A 56 -6.10 1.49 1.29
N ARG A 57 -5.65 0.58 2.16
CA ARG A 57 -4.23 0.42 2.48
C ARG A 57 -3.40 0.17 1.23
N LYS A 58 -3.91 -0.67 0.31
CA LYS A 58 -3.30 -0.93 -0.98
C LYS A 58 -3.97 -0.12 -2.08
N VAL A 59 -3.18 0.68 -2.78
CA VAL A 59 -3.64 1.58 -3.85
C VAL A 59 -2.98 1.18 -5.17
N TYR A 60 -3.81 0.96 -6.19
CA TYR A 60 -3.33 0.66 -7.53
C TYR A 60 -3.15 1.93 -8.35
N ARG A 61 -2.10 1.95 -9.15
CA ARG A 61 -1.73 3.04 -10.06
C ARG A 61 -1.38 2.48 -11.45
N PRO A 62 -1.35 3.29 -12.51
CA PRO A 62 -0.94 2.82 -13.84
C PRO A 62 0.44 2.14 -13.83
N TRP A 63 1.37 2.64 -13.02
CA TRP A 63 2.73 2.13 -12.89
C TRP A 63 2.87 0.89 -11.98
N GLY A 64 1.86 0.54 -11.20
CA GLY A 64 1.92 -0.58 -10.26
C GLY A 64 1.00 -0.42 -9.07
N ALA A 65 1.52 -0.53 -7.86
CA ALA A 65 0.75 -0.36 -6.64
C ALA A 65 1.66 0.05 -5.47
N TYR A 66 1.08 0.66 -4.45
CA TYR A 66 1.71 0.77 -3.14
C TYR A 66 0.76 0.27 -2.04
N ASP A 67 1.34 -0.27 -0.98
CA ASP A 67 0.65 -0.76 0.20
C ASP A 67 1.23 -0.02 1.43
N SER A 68 0.40 0.76 2.13
CA SER A 68 0.79 1.43 3.38
C SER A 68 0.81 0.41 4.50
N ILE A 69 2.00 -0.08 4.87
CA ILE A 69 2.18 -1.18 5.82
C ILE A 69 2.10 -0.69 7.26
N ASP A 70 2.62 0.51 7.50
CA ASP A 70 2.62 1.14 8.81
C ASP A 70 2.51 2.66 8.67
N MET A 71 1.86 3.31 9.64
CA MET A 71 1.69 4.76 9.67
C MET A 71 1.59 5.26 11.11
N GLY A 72 2.42 6.24 11.44
CA GLY A 72 2.41 6.92 12.72
C GLY A 72 2.38 8.44 12.56
N HIS A 73 2.51 9.14 13.67
CA HIS A 73 2.42 10.62 13.69
C HIS A 73 3.47 11.29 12.78
N ARG A 74 4.67 10.72 12.68
CA ARG A 74 5.81 11.29 11.94
C ARG A 74 6.46 10.31 10.97
N HIS A 75 5.81 9.20 10.64
CA HIS A 75 6.34 8.25 9.67
C HIS A 75 5.23 7.55 8.89
N GLN A 76 5.58 7.08 7.72
CA GLN A 76 4.80 6.14 6.93
C GLN A 76 5.74 5.14 6.27
N VAL A 77 5.38 3.86 6.32
CA VAL A 77 6.09 2.79 5.63
C VAL A 77 5.21 2.26 4.52
N LYS A 78 5.75 2.20 3.30
CA LYS A 78 5.05 1.65 2.14
C LYS A 78 5.87 0.54 1.49
N ARG A 79 5.17 -0.49 1.03
CA ARG A 79 5.69 -1.40 0.02
C ARG A 79 5.24 -0.90 -1.34
N ILE A 80 6.17 -0.65 -2.24
CA ILE A 80 5.93 -0.16 -3.60
C ILE A 80 6.28 -1.27 -4.58
N THR A 81 5.35 -1.59 -5.47
CA THR A 81 5.58 -2.55 -6.56
C THR A 81 5.42 -1.82 -7.88
N VAL A 82 6.47 -1.83 -8.70
CA VAL A 82 6.52 -1.13 -9.98
C VAL A 82 6.60 -2.14 -11.13
N LYS A 83 5.68 -2.03 -12.08
CA LYS A 83 5.66 -2.88 -13.28
C LYS A 83 6.93 -2.72 -14.10
N PRO A 84 7.35 -3.75 -14.85
CA PRO A 84 8.47 -3.64 -15.80
C PRO A 84 8.33 -2.44 -16.73
N GLY A 85 9.39 -1.65 -16.85
CA GLY A 85 9.46 -0.47 -17.71
C GLY A 85 8.68 0.75 -17.21
N ALA A 86 7.91 0.62 -16.13
CA ALA A 86 7.08 1.73 -15.61
C ALA A 86 7.92 2.75 -14.83
N VAL A 87 7.39 3.98 -14.79
CA VAL A 87 8.03 5.12 -14.13
C VAL A 87 6.98 5.87 -13.31
N LEU A 88 7.37 6.29 -12.11
CA LEU A 88 6.57 7.19 -11.27
C LEU A 88 6.80 8.64 -11.68
N SER A 89 5.88 9.52 -11.30
CA SER A 89 6.05 10.96 -11.51
C SER A 89 7.26 11.51 -10.75
N LEU A 90 7.83 12.59 -11.26
CA LEU A 90 8.85 13.35 -10.53
C LEU A 90 8.18 14.03 -9.33
N GLN A 91 8.77 13.87 -8.14
CA GLN A 91 8.23 14.36 -6.87
C GLN A 91 9.26 15.16 -6.09
N MET A 92 8.78 16.00 -5.19
CA MET A 92 9.59 16.71 -4.20
C MET A 92 8.73 16.93 -2.95
N HIS A 93 9.34 16.76 -1.77
CA HIS A 93 8.64 16.92 -0.50
C HIS A 93 9.37 17.90 0.40
N HIS A 94 8.64 18.87 0.95
CA HIS A 94 9.23 19.92 1.82
C HIS A 94 9.28 19.52 3.30
N HIS A 95 8.49 18.52 3.71
CA HIS A 95 8.29 18.21 5.12
C HIS A 95 8.60 16.77 5.50
N ARG A 96 9.10 15.97 4.56
CA ARG A 96 9.48 14.58 4.82
C ARG A 96 10.69 14.19 3.98
N ALA A 97 11.56 13.40 4.58
CA ALA A 97 12.62 12.67 3.92
C ALA A 97 12.17 11.23 3.64
N GLU A 98 12.84 10.55 2.73
CA GLU A 98 12.51 9.18 2.36
C GLU A 98 13.74 8.28 2.34
N HIS A 99 13.57 7.05 2.80
CA HIS A 99 14.55 5.97 2.67
C HIS A 99 13.94 4.88 1.80
N TRP A 100 14.63 4.51 0.75
CA TRP A 100 14.19 3.45 -0.16
C TRP A 100 15.14 2.27 -0.11
N ILE A 101 14.61 1.07 0.06
CA ILE A 101 15.36 -0.19 0.10
C ILE A 101 14.78 -1.10 -0.97
N VAL A 102 15.61 -1.53 -1.92
CA VAL A 102 15.21 -2.47 -2.96
C VAL A 102 15.15 -3.88 -2.38
N VAL A 103 13.97 -4.50 -2.45
CA VAL A 103 13.74 -5.87 -1.98
C VAL A 103 13.93 -6.87 -3.11
N SER A 104 13.41 -6.55 -4.29
CA SER A 104 13.48 -7.41 -5.47
C SER A 104 13.51 -6.59 -6.75
N GLY A 105 14.32 -6.99 -7.70
CA GLY A 105 14.46 -6.33 -9.00
C GLY A 105 15.52 -5.24 -9.01
N THR A 106 15.38 -4.29 -9.94
CA THR A 106 16.33 -3.18 -10.14
C THR A 106 15.58 -1.85 -10.21
N ALA A 107 16.03 -0.88 -9.44
CA ALA A 107 15.49 0.46 -9.38
C ALA A 107 16.44 1.46 -10.04
N GLU A 108 15.95 2.26 -10.97
CA GLU A 108 16.59 3.49 -11.41
C GLU A 108 15.99 4.64 -10.63
N VAL A 109 16.82 5.30 -9.83
CA VAL A 109 16.42 6.39 -8.93
C VAL A 109 17.03 7.69 -9.43
N THR A 110 16.19 8.64 -9.83
CA THR A 110 16.58 10.03 -9.98
C THR A 110 16.53 10.71 -8.63
N ARG A 111 17.63 11.33 -8.20
CA ARG A 111 17.76 12.07 -6.94
C ARG A 111 18.48 13.38 -7.21
N GLY A 112 17.73 14.48 -7.33
CA GLY A 112 18.26 15.73 -7.83
C GLY A 112 18.80 15.56 -9.26
N GLU A 113 20.08 15.84 -9.45
CA GLU A 113 20.79 15.66 -10.74
C GLU A 113 21.43 14.28 -10.92
N GLU A 114 21.44 13.47 -9.87
CA GLU A 114 22.01 12.13 -9.89
C GLU A 114 21.00 11.08 -10.40
N VAL A 115 21.50 10.11 -11.14
CA VAL A 115 20.76 8.90 -11.49
C VAL A 115 21.49 7.69 -10.93
N LEU A 116 20.85 6.98 -10.02
CA LEU A 116 21.40 5.81 -9.34
C LEU A 116 20.72 4.56 -9.86
N LEU A 117 21.50 3.51 -10.09
CA LEU A 117 20.97 2.17 -10.34
C LEU A 117 21.17 1.32 -9.08
N LEU A 118 20.06 0.89 -8.48
CA LEU A 118 20.07 0.10 -7.26
C LEU A 118 19.53 -1.30 -7.54
N THR A 119 20.22 -2.30 -7.04
CA THR A 119 19.79 -3.71 -7.08
C THR A 119 19.34 -4.18 -5.70
N GLU A 120 18.96 -5.43 -5.59
CA GLU A 120 18.48 -6.04 -4.33
C GLU A 120 19.45 -5.78 -3.17
N ASN A 121 18.88 -5.49 -1.99
CA ASN A 121 19.57 -5.12 -0.74
C ASN A 121 20.31 -3.78 -0.78
N GLN A 122 20.22 -3.02 -1.87
CA GLN A 122 20.74 -1.66 -1.90
C GLN A 122 19.66 -0.65 -1.51
N SER A 123 20.09 0.50 -1.01
CA SER A 123 19.21 1.54 -0.48
C SER A 123 19.71 2.94 -0.86
N THR A 124 18.80 3.90 -0.80
CA THR A 124 19.13 5.33 -0.95
C THR A 124 18.34 6.16 0.03
N TYR A 125 18.93 7.28 0.43
CA TYR A 125 18.27 8.34 1.20
C TYR A 125 17.94 9.52 0.29
N ILE A 126 16.72 10.02 0.39
CA ILE A 126 16.22 11.18 -0.34
C ILE A 126 15.95 12.29 0.69
N PRO A 127 16.79 13.33 0.74
CA PRO A 127 16.61 14.44 1.66
C PRO A 127 15.36 15.26 1.36
N LEU A 128 14.94 16.05 2.35
CA LEU A 128 13.94 17.12 2.19
C LEU A 128 14.29 18.02 1.00
N GLY A 129 13.29 18.41 0.20
CA GLY A 129 13.43 19.35 -0.88
C GLY A 129 14.15 18.84 -2.14
N VAL A 130 14.57 17.59 -2.15
CA VAL A 130 15.24 17.00 -3.31
C VAL A 130 14.21 16.38 -4.26
N THR A 131 14.25 16.78 -5.52
CA THR A 131 13.44 16.14 -6.58
C THR A 131 13.90 14.70 -6.80
N HIS A 132 12.93 13.81 -6.90
CA HIS A 132 13.22 12.38 -7.06
C HIS A 132 12.17 11.65 -7.89
N ARG A 133 12.56 10.55 -8.47
CA ARG A 133 11.71 9.70 -9.28
C ARG A 133 12.21 8.26 -9.25
N LEU A 134 11.27 7.33 -9.22
CA LEU A 134 11.51 5.90 -9.31
C LEU A 134 11.11 5.38 -10.70
N ARG A 135 11.98 4.58 -11.31
CA ARG A 135 11.71 3.83 -12.53
C ARG A 135 12.13 2.37 -12.34
N ASN A 136 11.37 1.46 -12.90
CA ASN A 136 11.79 0.08 -13.09
C ASN A 136 12.34 -0.10 -14.49
N PRO A 137 13.68 -0.15 -14.68
CA PRO A 137 14.28 -0.36 -16.00
C PRO A 137 14.25 -1.83 -16.43
N GLY A 138 13.93 -2.74 -15.50
CA GLY A 138 14.02 -4.18 -15.69
C GLY A 138 12.82 -4.79 -16.40
N LYS A 139 12.90 -6.11 -16.60
CA LYS A 139 11.84 -6.95 -17.20
C LYS A 139 10.99 -7.68 -16.18
N LEU A 140 11.37 -7.63 -14.91
CA LEU A 140 10.64 -8.19 -13.76
C LEU A 140 10.03 -7.07 -12.92
N PRO A 141 8.98 -7.35 -12.15
CA PRO A 141 8.47 -6.38 -11.18
C PRO A 141 9.57 -5.93 -10.21
N LEU A 142 9.62 -4.64 -9.92
CA LEU A 142 10.44 -4.07 -8.88
C LEU A 142 9.62 -3.97 -7.59
N GLU A 143 10.18 -4.45 -6.50
CA GLU A 143 9.61 -4.26 -5.16
C GLU A 143 10.60 -3.51 -4.27
N LEU A 144 10.13 -2.46 -3.61
CA LEU A 144 10.92 -1.71 -2.64
C LEU A 144 10.09 -1.34 -1.40
N ILE A 145 10.78 -1.14 -0.30
CA ILE A 145 10.24 -0.55 0.92
C ILE A 145 10.65 0.90 0.98
N GLU A 146 9.66 1.77 1.15
CA GLU A 146 9.82 3.20 1.36
C GLU A 146 9.48 3.53 2.81
N VAL A 147 10.39 4.17 3.51
CA VAL A 147 10.16 4.74 4.84
C VAL A 147 10.18 6.26 4.70
N GLN A 148 9.05 6.89 4.93
CA GLN A 148 8.90 8.33 5.00
C GLN A 148 9.02 8.78 6.45
N SER A 149 9.74 9.85 6.72
CA SER A 149 9.85 10.44 8.06
C SER A 149 9.93 11.98 8.01
N GLY A 150 9.21 12.65 8.93
CA GLY A 150 9.20 14.11 9.02
C GLY A 150 7.95 14.71 9.62
#